data_3eb299e9f7e125b2b5e1d06b28b8e4fc
#
_entry.id   3eb299e9f7e125b2b5e1d06b28b8e4fc
#
_cell.length_a   1.000
_cell.length_b   1.000
_cell.length_c   1.000
_cell.angle_alpha   90.00
_cell.angle_beta   90.00
_cell.angle_gamma   90.00
#
_symmetry.space_group_name_H-M   'P 1'
#
loop_
_entity.id
_entity.type
_entity.pdbx_description
1 polymer ?
#
loop_
_entity_poly.entity_id
_entity_poly.type
_entity_poly.pdbx_seq_one_letter_code
_entity_poly.pdbx_strand_id
1 'polypeptide(L)'
;MLDLKNISKTFNPGTVNEKVALENVNLHLDDGDFATIVGSNGAGKSTLFNAIAGEFIADTGTITLDGRDITFLPDFKRSKAIGRMFQDPLRGTAPHMTIEENLALAYLRASKGTAPFSRISKKDKEFFREQLSLLHMGLEDRMKNPVGLLSGGQRQALTLLMATMVPPDLLLL
;
A
#
# COMPACT_ATOMS: atom_id res chain seq x y z
N MET A 1 10.83 -1.16 11.88
CA MET A 1 10.14 -1.27 13.20
C MET A 1 8.85 -0.43 13.18
N LEU A 2 7.70 -1.00 13.57
CA LEU A 2 6.40 -0.31 13.66
C LEU A 2 5.90 -0.30 15.10
N ASP A 3 5.50 0.87 15.62
CA ASP A 3 4.85 1.02 16.92
C ASP A 3 3.50 1.72 16.79
N LEU A 4 2.47 1.10 17.34
CA LEU A 4 1.15 1.68 17.58
C LEU A 4 0.92 1.77 19.07
N LYS A 5 0.55 2.95 19.56
CA LYS A 5 0.28 3.18 21.01
C LYS A 5 -1.09 3.83 21.18
N ASN A 6 -1.99 3.11 21.88
CA ASN A 6 -3.32 3.58 22.29
C ASN A 6 -4.18 4.09 21.12
N ILE A 7 -4.11 3.41 19.97
CA ILE A 7 -4.86 3.80 18.77
C ILE A 7 -6.35 3.52 18.97
N SER A 8 -7.15 4.57 18.88
CA SER A 8 -8.62 4.47 18.89
C SER A 8 -9.23 5.20 17.70
N LYS A 9 -10.35 4.65 17.20
CA LYS A 9 -11.13 5.25 16.11
C LYS A 9 -12.60 4.94 16.26
N THR A 10 -13.42 6.00 16.31
CA THR A 10 -14.88 5.94 16.26
C THR A 10 -15.36 6.61 14.99
N PHE A 11 -16.17 5.91 14.21
CA PHE A 11 -16.83 6.49 13.04
C PHE A 11 -18.20 7.02 13.42
N ASN A 12 -18.59 8.17 12.84
CA ASN A 12 -19.88 8.85 13.04
C ASN A 12 -20.26 9.05 14.52
N PRO A 13 -19.36 9.62 15.36
CA PRO A 13 -19.63 9.77 16.78
C PRO A 13 -20.89 10.63 17.02
N GLY A 14 -21.69 10.26 18.02
CA GLY A 14 -22.91 10.96 18.39
C GLY A 14 -24.10 10.77 17.42
N THR A 15 -24.03 9.83 16.47
CA THR A 15 -25.11 9.49 15.55
C THR A 15 -25.62 8.08 15.77
N VAL A 16 -26.79 7.74 15.18
CA VAL A 16 -27.35 6.37 15.21
C VAL A 16 -26.44 5.34 14.51
N ASN A 17 -25.49 5.78 13.69
CA ASN A 17 -24.51 4.95 12.99
C ASN A 17 -23.13 5.01 13.64
N GLU A 18 -23.04 5.42 14.89
CA GLU A 18 -21.79 5.42 15.64
C GLU A 18 -21.21 4.01 15.70
N LYS A 19 -19.91 3.91 15.41
CA LYS A 19 -19.20 2.64 15.47
C LYS A 19 -17.79 2.86 16.03
N VAL A 20 -17.54 2.31 17.19
CA VAL A 20 -16.18 2.14 17.72
C VAL A 20 -15.50 1.04 16.90
N ALA A 21 -14.52 1.40 16.10
CA ALA A 21 -13.85 0.49 15.19
C ALA A 21 -12.48 0.02 15.68
N LEU A 22 -11.79 0.88 16.44
CA LEU A 22 -10.56 0.57 17.17
C LEU A 22 -10.67 1.17 18.56
N GLU A 23 -10.24 0.42 19.55
CA GLU A 23 -10.26 0.85 20.96
C GLU A 23 -8.94 0.49 21.61
N ASN A 24 -8.14 1.51 21.92
CA ASN A 24 -6.90 1.42 22.67
C ASN A 24 -5.92 0.34 22.14
N VAL A 25 -5.81 0.23 20.79
CA VAL A 25 -4.98 -0.78 20.13
C VAL A 25 -3.51 -0.45 20.29
N ASN A 26 -2.75 -1.43 20.76
CA ASN A 26 -1.30 -1.37 20.87
C ASN A 26 -0.69 -2.51 20.05
N LEU A 27 0.33 -2.22 19.26
CA LEU A 27 1.06 -3.19 18.44
C LEU A 27 2.51 -2.74 18.31
N HIS A 28 3.42 -3.67 18.48
CA HIS A 28 4.83 -3.48 18.20
C HIS A 28 5.31 -4.57 17.26
N LEU A 29 6.04 -4.19 16.21
CA LEU A 29 6.70 -5.09 15.26
C LEU A 29 8.14 -4.65 15.08
N ASP A 30 9.07 -5.58 15.26
CA ASP A 30 10.48 -5.37 14.95
C ASP A 30 10.77 -5.48 13.45
N ASP A 31 11.96 -5.08 13.03
CA ASP A 31 12.39 -5.23 11.66
C ASP A 31 12.52 -6.72 11.30
N GLY A 32 11.90 -7.09 10.18
CA GLY A 32 11.86 -8.47 9.69
C GLY A 32 10.72 -9.31 10.27
N ASP A 33 9.90 -8.76 11.16
CA ASP A 33 8.74 -9.47 11.68
C ASP A 33 7.69 -9.72 10.59
N PHE A 34 7.07 -10.89 10.68
CA PHE A 34 5.87 -11.25 9.93
C PHE A 34 4.72 -11.49 10.89
N ALA A 35 3.72 -10.60 10.86
CA ALA A 35 2.57 -10.67 11.75
C ALA A 35 1.26 -10.92 10.98
N THR A 36 0.40 -11.76 11.53
CA THR A 36 -0.93 -12.03 10.99
C THR A 36 -2.01 -11.54 11.94
N ILE A 37 -2.95 -10.73 11.43
CA ILE A 37 -4.10 -10.26 12.19
C ILE A 37 -5.31 -11.16 11.90
N VAL A 38 -5.77 -11.87 12.91
CA VAL A 38 -6.91 -12.80 12.85
C VAL A 38 -8.11 -12.24 13.62
N GLY A 39 -9.30 -12.47 13.12
CA GLY A 39 -10.55 -12.05 13.77
C GLY A 39 -11.75 -12.15 12.83
N SER A 40 -12.97 -12.07 13.39
CA SER A 40 -14.23 -12.11 12.65
C SER A 40 -14.40 -10.92 11.70
N ASN A 41 -15.38 -11.00 10.80
CA ASN A 41 -15.77 -9.85 9.98
C ASN A 41 -16.29 -8.72 10.87
N GLY A 42 -15.80 -7.50 10.63
CA GLY A 42 -16.15 -6.34 11.46
C GLY A 42 -15.25 -6.13 12.70
N ALA A 43 -14.30 -7.03 13.00
CA ALA A 43 -13.38 -6.91 14.15
C ALA A 43 -12.33 -5.79 14.04
N GLY A 44 -12.41 -4.90 13.05
CA GLY A 44 -11.50 -3.76 12.94
C GLY A 44 -10.19 -4.03 12.16
N LYS A 45 -9.95 -5.24 11.63
CA LYS A 45 -8.70 -5.58 10.91
C LYS A 45 -8.38 -4.61 9.78
N SER A 46 -9.31 -4.41 8.85
CA SER A 46 -9.13 -3.46 7.74
C SER A 46 -9.05 -2.02 8.23
N THR A 47 -9.75 -1.69 9.33
CA THR A 47 -9.66 -0.37 9.94
C THR A 47 -8.26 -0.11 10.49
N LEU A 48 -7.64 -1.11 11.12
CA LEU A 48 -6.27 -0.99 11.59
C LEU A 48 -5.28 -0.79 10.44
N PHE A 49 -5.40 -1.57 9.35
CA PHE A 49 -4.57 -1.39 8.15
C PHE A 49 -4.77 0.01 7.53
N ASN A 50 -6.01 0.48 7.48
CA ASN A 50 -6.33 1.81 6.98
C ASN A 50 -5.74 2.92 7.87
N ALA A 51 -5.76 2.74 9.20
CA ALA A 51 -5.13 3.67 10.13
C ALA A 51 -3.61 3.74 9.91
N ILE A 52 -2.93 2.59 9.77
CA ILE A 52 -1.49 2.50 9.49
C ILE A 52 -1.17 3.15 8.14
N ALA A 53 -1.96 2.85 7.10
CA ALA A 53 -1.77 3.39 5.76
C ALA A 53 -2.08 4.89 5.64
N GLY A 54 -2.84 5.48 6.61
CA GLY A 54 -3.21 6.89 6.63
C GLY A 54 -4.45 7.24 5.80
N GLU A 55 -5.35 6.27 5.53
CA GLU A 55 -6.64 6.57 4.89
C GLU A 55 -7.51 7.50 5.74
N PHE A 56 -7.28 7.51 7.04
CA PHE A 56 -7.84 8.45 8.00
C PHE A 56 -6.87 8.65 9.16
N ILE A 57 -7.09 9.69 9.94
CA ILE A 57 -6.34 9.96 11.16
C ILE A 57 -7.09 9.29 12.33
N ALA A 58 -6.35 8.58 13.20
CA ALA A 58 -6.90 8.04 14.44
C ALA A 58 -7.37 9.17 15.36
N ASP A 59 -8.37 8.90 16.20
CA ASP A 59 -8.91 9.89 17.13
C ASP A 59 -7.95 10.10 18.31
N THR A 60 -7.26 9.03 18.73
CA THR A 60 -6.22 9.06 19.76
C THR A 60 -5.07 8.14 19.41
N GLY A 61 -3.97 8.28 20.12
CA GLY A 61 -2.78 7.44 20.02
C GLY A 61 -1.74 7.96 19.04
N THR A 62 -0.66 7.18 18.89
CA THR A 62 0.47 7.52 18.03
C THR A 62 0.88 6.32 17.17
N ILE A 63 1.30 6.58 15.94
CA ILE A 63 1.85 5.59 15.01
C ILE A 63 3.25 6.04 14.63
N THR A 64 4.27 5.22 14.91
CA THR A 64 5.64 5.47 14.49
C THR A 64 6.14 4.35 13.58
N LEU A 65 6.87 4.72 12.54
CA LEU A 65 7.54 3.81 11.62
C LEU A 65 9.03 4.19 11.57
N ASP A 66 9.90 3.25 11.92
CA ASP A 66 11.36 3.45 12.02
C ASP A 66 11.73 4.67 12.87
N GLY A 67 11.05 4.81 14.02
CA GLY A 67 11.26 5.93 14.95
C GLY A 67 10.70 7.27 14.48
N ARG A 68 10.06 7.34 13.32
CA ARG A 68 9.43 8.56 12.79
C ARG A 68 7.95 8.55 13.13
N ASP A 69 7.46 9.61 13.73
CA ASP A 69 6.03 9.81 13.94
C ASP A 69 5.34 10.06 12.59
N ILE A 70 4.40 9.16 12.24
CA ILE A 70 3.59 9.25 11.04
C ILE A 70 2.11 9.48 11.35
N THR A 71 1.74 9.70 12.62
CA THR A 71 0.36 9.79 13.12
C THR A 71 -0.51 10.72 12.30
N PHE A 72 0.00 11.90 11.95
CA PHE A 72 -0.73 12.93 11.21
C PHE A 72 -0.29 13.06 9.74
N LEU A 73 0.58 12.15 9.27
CA LEU A 73 0.97 12.17 7.85
C LEU A 73 -0.17 11.62 6.98
N PRO A 74 -0.55 12.30 5.90
CA PRO A 74 -1.53 11.80 4.94
C PRO A 74 -0.99 10.57 4.19
N ASP A 75 -1.90 9.79 3.63
CA ASP A 75 -1.64 8.53 2.91
C ASP A 75 -0.56 8.64 1.84
N PHE A 76 -0.60 9.69 0.99
CA PHE A 76 0.39 9.90 -0.08
C PHE A 76 1.83 10.11 0.43
N LYS A 77 1.99 10.59 1.68
CA LYS A 77 3.31 10.70 2.32
C LYS A 77 3.75 9.37 2.90
N ARG A 78 2.83 8.63 3.55
CA ARG A 78 3.11 7.30 4.09
C ARG A 78 3.36 6.27 2.99
N SER A 79 2.71 6.38 1.84
CA SER A 79 2.87 5.46 0.72
C SER A 79 4.28 5.39 0.12
N LYS A 80 5.19 6.31 0.51
CA LYS A 80 6.61 6.24 0.16
C LYS A 80 7.37 5.15 0.93
N ALA A 81 6.92 4.87 2.16
CA ALA A 81 7.53 3.90 3.07
C ALA A 81 6.67 2.65 3.25
N ILE A 82 5.36 2.77 3.01
CA ILE A 82 4.39 1.69 3.22
C ILE A 82 3.90 1.17 1.87
N GLY A 83 4.26 -0.07 1.55
CA GLY A 83 3.67 -0.84 0.46
C GLY A 83 2.31 -1.39 0.92
N ARG A 84 1.29 -1.33 0.05
CA ARG A 84 -0.02 -1.86 0.38
C ARG A 84 -0.62 -2.63 -0.77
N MET A 85 -1.17 -3.80 -0.45
CA MET A 85 -2.02 -4.57 -1.34
C MET A 85 -3.48 -4.44 -0.90
N PHE A 86 -4.39 -4.27 -1.85
CA PHE A 86 -5.82 -4.22 -1.57
C PHE A 86 -6.46 -5.57 -1.83
N GLN A 87 -7.50 -5.91 -1.07
CA GLN A 87 -8.28 -7.11 -1.30
C GLN A 87 -8.90 -7.13 -2.71
N ASP A 88 -9.34 -5.97 -3.20
CA ASP A 88 -9.73 -5.78 -4.60
C ASP A 88 -8.54 -5.22 -5.40
N PRO A 89 -7.96 -6.00 -6.35
CA PRO A 89 -6.81 -5.56 -7.15
C PRO A 89 -7.09 -4.33 -8.04
N LEU A 90 -8.36 -4.01 -8.31
CA LEU A 90 -8.72 -2.80 -9.06
C LEU A 90 -8.37 -1.53 -8.28
N ARG A 91 -8.48 -1.55 -6.96
CA ARG A 91 -8.16 -0.39 -6.12
C ARG A 91 -6.66 -0.05 -6.09
N GLY A 92 -5.81 -1.02 -6.40
CA GLY A 92 -4.36 -0.84 -6.46
C GLY A 92 -3.82 -0.43 -7.83
N THR A 93 -4.68 -0.31 -8.86
CA THR A 93 -4.27 -0.04 -10.24
C THR A 93 -5.11 1.06 -10.89
N ALA A 94 -4.57 1.66 -11.96
CA ALA A 94 -5.30 2.50 -12.89
C ALA A 94 -5.68 1.65 -14.13
N PRO A 95 -6.90 1.09 -14.21
CA PRO A 95 -7.24 0.05 -15.18
C PRO A 95 -7.23 0.55 -16.64
N HIS A 96 -7.40 1.85 -16.87
CA HIS A 96 -7.34 2.47 -18.20
C HIS A 96 -5.91 2.78 -18.67
N MET A 97 -4.96 2.76 -17.75
CA MET A 97 -3.54 2.95 -18.05
C MET A 97 -2.88 1.61 -18.41
N THR A 98 -1.79 1.67 -19.15
CA THR A 98 -0.98 0.50 -19.50
C THR A 98 -0.25 -0.07 -18.28
N ILE A 99 0.25 -1.31 -18.41
CA ILE A 99 1.09 -1.95 -17.39
C ILE A 99 2.33 -1.08 -17.11
N GLU A 100 3.01 -0.59 -18.16
CA GLU A 100 4.17 0.28 -18.06
C GLU A 100 3.87 1.57 -17.27
N GLU A 101 2.73 2.20 -17.53
CA GLU A 101 2.33 3.43 -16.83
C GLU A 101 1.99 3.18 -15.37
N ASN A 102 1.32 2.07 -15.05
CA ASN A 102 1.05 1.67 -13.67
C ASN A 102 2.35 1.42 -12.89
N LEU A 103 3.30 0.69 -13.47
CA LEU A 103 4.62 0.46 -12.88
C LEU A 103 5.38 1.77 -12.68
N ALA A 104 5.32 2.68 -13.67
CA ALA A 104 5.94 3.99 -13.60
C ALA A 104 5.40 4.82 -12.42
N LEU A 105 4.08 4.84 -12.23
CA LEU A 105 3.47 5.54 -11.09
C LEU A 105 3.93 4.96 -9.74
N ALA A 106 3.97 3.62 -9.62
CA ALA A 106 4.43 2.96 -8.42
C ALA A 106 5.92 3.24 -8.13
N TYR A 107 6.76 3.16 -9.17
CA TYR A 107 8.19 3.42 -9.08
C TYR A 107 8.50 4.86 -8.69
N LEU A 108 7.86 5.84 -9.34
CA LEU A 108 8.05 7.26 -9.03
C LEU A 108 7.59 7.63 -7.61
N ARG A 109 6.51 7.01 -7.12
CA ARG A 109 6.01 7.21 -5.76
C ARG A 109 7.03 6.79 -4.70
N ALA A 110 7.65 5.63 -4.90
CA ALA A 110 8.55 5.02 -3.92
C ALA A 110 10.00 5.52 -4.05
N SER A 111 10.40 6.03 -5.22
CA SER A 111 11.77 6.48 -5.48
C SER A 111 12.12 7.73 -4.68
N LYS A 112 13.22 7.68 -3.93
CA LYS A 112 13.79 8.84 -3.24
C LYS A 112 14.50 9.74 -4.27
N GLY A 113 14.00 10.95 -4.49
CA GLY A 113 14.72 11.97 -5.27
C GLY A 113 14.34 12.12 -6.74
N THR A 114 13.27 11.50 -7.20
CA THR A 114 12.74 11.76 -8.54
C THR A 114 12.07 13.13 -8.61
N ALA A 115 12.50 13.96 -9.58
CA ALA A 115 11.85 15.23 -9.84
C ALA A 115 10.37 14.99 -10.27
N PRO A 116 9.43 15.88 -9.89
CA PRO A 116 7.99 15.71 -10.17
C PRO A 116 7.62 15.51 -11.65
N PHE A 117 8.54 15.81 -12.55
CA PHE A 117 8.37 15.70 -14.01
C PHE A 117 9.43 14.80 -14.66
N SER A 118 10.08 13.90 -13.92
CA SER A 118 11.06 12.99 -14.52
C SER A 118 10.34 12.03 -15.48
N ARG A 119 10.79 11.99 -16.72
CA ARG A 119 10.31 11.03 -17.73
C ARG A 119 10.88 9.66 -17.42
N ILE A 120 10.06 8.62 -17.56
CA ILE A 120 10.52 7.24 -17.53
C ILE A 120 11.54 7.02 -18.65
N SER A 121 12.75 6.64 -18.25
CA SER A 121 13.87 6.40 -19.15
C SER A 121 13.77 5.02 -19.81
N LYS A 122 14.60 4.77 -20.84
CA LYS A 122 14.73 3.44 -21.42
C LYS A 122 15.20 2.42 -20.38
N LYS A 123 16.11 2.82 -19.49
CA LYS A 123 16.62 1.98 -18.40
C LYS A 123 15.52 1.58 -17.41
N ASP A 124 14.62 2.51 -17.07
CA ASP A 124 13.48 2.20 -16.20
C ASP A 124 12.54 1.17 -16.87
N LYS A 125 12.32 1.29 -18.16
CA LYS A 125 11.49 0.33 -18.92
C LYS A 125 12.13 -1.06 -19.00
N GLU A 126 13.44 -1.14 -19.14
CA GLU A 126 14.19 -2.40 -19.07
C GLU A 126 14.05 -3.02 -17.68
N PHE A 127 14.23 -2.23 -16.63
CA PHE A 127 14.00 -2.66 -15.25
C PHE A 127 12.57 -3.18 -15.05
N PHE A 128 11.54 -2.47 -15.54
CA PHE A 128 10.15 -2.94 -15.44
C PHE A 128 9.94 -4.27 -16.16
N ARG A 129 10.54 -4.44 -17.33
CA ARG A 129 10.47 -5.70 -18.08
C ARG A 129 11.11 -6.86 -17.30
N GLU A 130 12.28 -6.64 -16.72
CA GLU A 130 12.96 -7.62 -15.87
C GLU A 130 12.10 -8.01 -14.67
N GLN A 131 11.54 -7.02 -13.96
CA GLN A 131 10.67 -7.28 -12.81
C GLN A 131 9.39 -8.05 -13.20
N LEU A 132 8.78 -7.73 -14.33
CA LEU A 132 7.60 -8.44 -14.85
C LEU A 132 7.93 -9.89 -15.21
N SER A 133 9.11 -10.15 -15.78
CA SER A 133 9.54 -11.51 -16.16
C SER A 133 9.62 -12.47 -14.96
N LEU A 134 9.91 -11.96 -13.76
CA LEU A 134 9.93 -12.75 -12.52
C LEU A 134 8.56 -13.33 -12.15
N LEU A 135 7.48 -12.74 -12.66
CA LEU A 135 6.12 -13.24 -12.42
C LEU A 135 5.77 -14.47 -13.27
N HIS A 136 6.55 -14.77 -14.33
CA HIS A 136 6.31 -15.87 -15.27
C HIS A 136 4.90 -15.88 -15.87
N MET A 137 4.34 -14.70 -16.18
CA MET A 137 2.97 -14.50 -16.68
C MET A 137 2.90 -13.91 -18.09
N GLY A 138 4.04 -13.68 -18.74
CA GLY A 138 4.12 -13.07 -20.08
C GLY A 138 3.70 -11.59 -20.13
N LEU A 139 3.74 -10.91 -18.97
CA LEU A 139 3.37 -9.50 -18.86
C LEU A 139 4.47 -8.57 -19.40
N GLU A 140 5.70 -9.02 -19.40
CA GLU A 140 6.88 -8.34 -19.94
C GLU A 140 6.76 -8.02 -21.44
N ASP A 141 5.99 -8.82 -22.18
CA ASP A 141 5.73 -8.61 -23.61
C ASP A 141 4.46 -7.78 -23.87
N ARG A 142 3.68 -7.52 -22.83
CA ARG A 142 2.40 -6.81 -22.88
C ARG A 142 2.39 -5.48 -22.16
N MET A 143 3.55 -4.88 -21.92
CA MET A 143 3.70 -3.66 -21.11
C MET A 143 2.84 -2.48 -21.59
N LYS A 144 2.47 -2.46 -22.88
CA LYS A 144 1.60 -1.43 -23.48
C LYS A 144 0.10 -1.75 -23.41
N ASN A 145 -0.27 -2.93 -22.90
CA ASN A 145 -1.68 -3.28 -22.78
C ASN A 145 -2.28 -2.61 -21.53
N PRO A 146 -3.55 -2.16 -21.62
CA PRO A 146 -4.27 -1.65 -20.46
C PRO A 146 -4.40 -2.72 -19.35
N VAL A 147 -4.21 -2.31 -18.09
CA VAL A 147 -4.32 -3.21 -16.94
C VAL A 147 -5.72 -3.78 -16.79
N GLY A 148 -6.75 -3.05 -17.22
CA GLY A 148 -8.13 -3.52 -17.22
C GLY A 148 -8.38 -4.81 -18.01
N LEU A 149 -7.52 -5.14 -18.98
CA LEU A 149 -7.60 -6.36 -19.81
C LEU A 149 -6.92 -7.57 -19.16
N LEU A 150 -6.25 -7.41 -18.03
CA LEU A 150 -5.59 -8.50 -17.31
C LEU A 150 -6.62 -9.37 -16.59
N SER A 151 -6.31 -10.67 -16.47
CA SER A 151 -7.05 -11.56 -15.58
C SER A 151 -6.90 -11.14 -14.12
N GLY A 152 -7.79 -11.62 -13.25
CA GLY A 152 -7.72 -11.33 -11.81
C GLY A 152 -6.36 -11.69 -11.19
N GLY A 153 -5.84 -12.89 -11.49
CA GLY A 153 -4.53 -13.33 -11.01
C GLY A 153 -3.37 -12.49 -11.54
N GLN A 154 -3.38 -12.16 -12.85
CA GLN A 154 -2.35 -11.28 -13.44
C GLN A 154 -2.36 -9.88 -12.80
N ARG A 155 -3.55 -9.34 -12.53
CA ARG A 155 -3.69 -8.03 -11.89
C ARG A 155 -3.23 -8.07 -10.44
N GLN A 156 -3.54 -9.15 -9.71
CA GLN A 156 -3.07 -9.34 -8.34
C GLN A 156 -1.54 -9.44 -8.28
N ALA A 157 -0.92 -10.21 -9.17
CA ALA A 157 0.54 -10.30 -9.27
C ALA A 157 1.18 -8.95 -9.63
N LEU A 158 0.57 -8.19 -10.55
CA LEU A 158 1.02 -6.85 -10.90
C LEU A 158 0.93 -5.89 -9.70
N THR A 159 -0.17 -5.91 -8.93
CA THR A 159 -0.30 -5.06 -7.73
C THR A 159 0.71 -5.40 -6.66
N LEU A 160 1.01 -6.68 -6.46
CA LEU A 160 2.07 -7.10 -5.55
C LEU A 160 3.43 -6.59 -6.03
N LEU A 161 3.75 -6.75 -7.30
CA LEU A 161 4.99 -6.22 -7.89
C LEU A 161 5.08 -4.70 -7.68
N MET A 162 4.01 -3.96 -7.95
CA MET A 162 3.95 -2.50 -7.75
C MET A 162 4.19 -2.09 -6.30
N ALA A 163 3.79 -2.91 -5.34
CA ALA A 163 3.99 -2.65 -3.92
C ALA A 163 5.42 -2.98 -3.44
N THR A 164 6.15 -3.85 -4.15
CA THR A 164 7.42 -4.43 -3.69
C THR A 164 8.63 -4.14 -4.59
N MET A 165 8.43 -3.68 -5.84
CA MET A 165 9.55 -3.42 -6.78
C MET A 165 10.56 -2.37 -6.26
N VAL A 166 10.12 -1.45 -5.43
CA VAL A 166 10.97 -0.65 -4.55
C VAL A 166 10.64 -1.11 -3.15
N PRO A 167 11.59 -1.73 -2.42
CA PRO A 167 11.33 -2.31 -1.12
C PRO A 167 10.72 -1.28 -0.15
N PRO A 168 9.52 -1.51 0.40
CA PRO A 168 8.94 -0.63 1.41
C PRO A 168 9.53 -0.94 2.79
N ASP A 169 9.46 0.02 3.70
CA ASP A 169 9.84 -0.19 5.10
C ASP A 169 8.78 -1.05 5.83
N LEU A 170 7.53 -1.01 5.37
CA LEU A 170 6.41 -1.84 5.85
C LEU A 170 5.54 -2.30 4.68
N LEU A 171 5.18 -3.58 4.65
CA LEU A 171 4.24 -4.14 3.67
C LEU A 171 2.95 -4.60 4.34
N LEU A 172 1.81 -4.06 3.89
CA LEU A 172 0.46 -4.44 4.30
C LEU A 172 -0.20 -5.30 3.20
N LEU A 173 -0.54 -6.56 3.51
CA LEU A 173 -1.09 -7.55 2.58
C LEU A 173 -2.57 -7.87 2.89
#